data_7866e8609f73e2265a77deacc75c3eaa
#
_entry.id   7866e8609f73e2265a77deacc75c3eaa
#
_cell.length_a   1.000
_cell.length_b   1.000
_cell.length_c   1.000
_cell.angle_alpha   90.00
_cell.angle_beta   90.00
_cell.angle_gamma   90.00
#
_symmetry.space_group_name_H-M   'P 1'
#
loop_
_entity.id
_entity.type
_entity.pdbx_description
1 polymer ?
#
loop_
_entity_poly.entity_id
_entity_poly.type
_entity_poly.pdbx_seq_one_letter_code
_entity_poly.pdbx_strand_id
1 'polypeptide(L)'
;VQSEWININQNLINDFANLTMDNQFIHVDPERALKETPFGSTIAHGFLILSLSTKLFVDVIGEIEGEKMGINYGFNKLRFVNPVKSNDMIRGVFKLKEVTRRNPNEILFTHDLTIEIKNVKKPAIVCEWLNLSIF
;
A
#
# COMPACT_ATOMS: atom_id res chain seq x y z
N VAL A 1 -11.62 -1.73 -9.89
CA VAL A 1 -12.23 -1.07 -8.72
C VAL A 1 -11.21 -0.17 -8.03
N GLN A 2 -11.67 0.83 -7.30
CA GLN A 2 -10.82 1.77 -6.57
C GLN A 2 -11.39 2.04 -5.19
N SER A 3 -10.50 2.22 -4.23
CA SER A 3 -10.88 2.57 -2.86
C SER A 3 -11.21 4.05 -2.71
N GLU A 4 -11.78 4.41 -1.55
CA GLU A 4 -11.81 5.80 -1.11
C GLU A 4 -10.39 6.32 -0.81
N TRP A 5 -10.27 7.65 -0.76
CA TRP A 5 -9.03 8.31 -0.40
C TRP A 5 -8.80 8.24 1.11
N ILE A 6 -7.57 7.93 1.52
CA ILE A 6 -7.17 7.97 2.93
C ILE A 6 -6.00 8.94 3.14
N ASN A 7 -5.99 9.62 4.28
CA ASN A 7 -4.93 10.57 4.63
C ASN A 7 -3.74 9.87 5.29
N ILE A 8 -2.54 10.19 4.82
CA ILE A 8 -1.28 9.71 5.38
C ILE A 8 -0.67 10.83 6.22
N ASN A 9 -1.16 11.00 7.45
CA ASN A 9 -0.67 12.04 8.33
C ASN A 9 0.64 11.66 9.04
N GLN A 10 1.29 12.64 9.66
CA GLN A 10 2.55 12.44 10.36
C GLN A 10 2.43 11.48 11.55
N ASN A 11 1.28 11.45 12.24
CA ASN A 11 1.08 10.53 13.35
C ASN A 11 1.11 9.08 12.90
N LEU A 12 0.49 8.77 11.78
CA LEU A 12 0.52 7.43 11.17
C LEU A 12 1.96 7.02 10.79
N ILE A 13 2.72 7.94 10.21
CA ILE A 13 4.12 7.72 9.85
C ILE A 13 4.97 7.49 11.10
N ASN A 14 4.79 8.30 12.15
CA ASN A 14 5.49 8.13 13.42
C ASN A 14 5.18 6.80 14.09
N ASP A 15 3.92 6.37 14.09
CA ASP A 15 3.49 5.08 14.65
C ASP A 15 4.15 3.92 13.90
N PHE A 16 4.19 3.99 12.58
CA PHE A 16 4.87 2.97 11.76
C PHE A 16 6.39 2.95 12.01
N ALA A 17 7.02 4.12 12.12
CA ALA A 17 8.43 4.23 12.44
C ALA A 17 8.76 3.58 13.79
N ASN A 18 7.93 3.80 14.81
CA ASN A 18 8.09 3.20 16.13
C ASN A 18 7.89 1.69 16.11
N LEU A 19 6.85 1.23 15.39
CA LEU A 19 6.53 -0.19 15.27
C LEU A 19 7.63 -0.99 14.57
N THR A 20 8.21 -0.44 13.52
CA THR A 20 9.22 -1.10 12.69
C THR A 20 10.65 -0.75 13.06
N MET A 21 10.84 0.20 13.98
CA MET A 21 12.15 0.74 14.37
C MET A 21 12.93 1.42 13.21
N ASP A 22 12.21 1.84 12.16
CA ASP A 22 12.76 2.66 11.09
C ASP A 22 12.49 4.14 11.35
N ASN A 23 13.42 4.77 12.06
CA ASN A 23 13.35 6.16 12.51
C ASN A 23 14.24 7.08 11.66
N GLN A 24 14.45 6.78 10.38
CA GLN A 24 15.19 7.65 9.50
C GLN A 24 14.57 9.06 9.48
N PHE A 25 15.41 10.09 9.51
CA PHE A 25 14.94 11.47 9.65
C PHE A 25 13.97 11.92 8.57
N ILE A 26 14.08 11.35 7.35
CA ILE A 26 13.18 11.68 6.23
C ILE A 26 11.71 11.37 6.53
N HIS A 27 11.44 10.51 7.52
CA HIS A 27 10.09 10.11 7.93
C HIS A 27 9.62 10.83 9.20
N VAL A 28 10.51 11.10 10.14
CA VAL A 28 10.13 11.49 11.51
C VAL A 28 10.57 12.89 11.92
N ASP A 29 11.40 13.58 11.15
CA ASP A 29 11.91 14.92 11.46
C ASP A 29 11.52 15.92 10.36
N PRO A 30 10.35 16.60 10.50
CA PRO A 30 9.86 17.54 9.49
C PRO A 30 10.81 18.71 9.21
N GLU A 31 11.48 19.22 10.25
CA GLU A 31 12.40 20.35 10.12
C GLU A 31 13.65 19.99 9.32
N ARG A 32 14.23 18.85 9.66
CA ARG A 32 15.40 18.33 8.95
C ARG A 32 15.06 17.89 7.53
N ALA A 33 13.91 17.23 7.35
CA ALA A 33 13.44 16.82 6.03
C ALA A 33 13.23 18.01 5.09
N LEU A 34 12.69 19.13 5.61
CA LEU A 34 12.52 20.36 4.85
C LEU A 34 13.86 20.94 4.38
N LYS A 35 14.87 20.90 5.23
CA LYS A 35 16.19 21.51 4.95
C LYS A 35 17.10 20.63 4.09
N GLU A 36 17.07 19.31 4.30
CA GLU A 36 18.07 18.38 3.77
C GLU A 36 17.54 17.45 2.67
N THR A 37 16.24 17.52 2.33
CA THR A 37 15.66 16.69 1.27
C THR A 37 15.00 17.53 0.19
N PRO A 38 14.87 17.00 -1.06
CA PRO A 38 14.16 17.68 -2.11
C PRO A 38 12.62 17.59 -2.00
N PHE A 39 12.11 16.89 -0.98
CA PHE A 39 10.68 16.62 -0.85
C PHE A 39 9.87 17.79 -0.28
N GLY A 40 10.52 18.70 0.46
CA GLY A 40 9.87 19.83 1.11
C GLY A 40 9.05 19.47 2.35
N SER A 41 9.03 18.21 2.74
CA SER A 41 8.36 17.66 3.91
C SER A 41 8.95 16.30 4.26
N THR A 42 8.49 15.69 5.37
CA THR A 42 8.67 14.27 5.59
C THR A 42 7.88 13.45 4.57
N ILE A 43 8.35 12.26 4.32
CA ILE A 43 7.68 11.27 3.46
C ILE A 43 7.35 10.01 4.25
N ALA A 44 6.27 9.34 3.86
CA ALA A 44 5.91 8.04 4.41
C ALA A 44 6.91 6.97 3.97
N HIS A 45 7.12 5.98 4.85
CA HIS A 45 7.84 4.76 4.47
C HIS A 45 7.12 4.09 3.30
N GLY A 46 7.86 3.67 2.29
CA GLY A 46 7.28 2.87 1.21
C GLY A 46 6.58 1.62 1.72
N PHE A 47 7.15 0.98 2.75
CA PHE A 47 6.54 -0.19 3.39
C PHE A 47 5.24 0.14 4.15
N LEU A 48 5.08 1.33 4.71
CA LEU A 48 3.81 1.77 5.28
C LEU A 48 2.73 1.81 4.19
N ILE A 49 3.03 2.46 3.07
CA ILE A 49 2.08 2.59 1.95
C ILE A 49 1.73 1.21 1.39
N LEU A 50 2.72 0.34 1.22
CA LEU A 50 2.49 -1.04 0.78
C LEU A 50 1.62 -1.83 1.78
N SER A 51 1.86 -1.69 3.08
CA SER A 51 1.10 -2.38 4.12
C SER A 51 -0.38 -1.98 4.13
N LEU A 52 -0.71 -0.77 3.72
CA LEU A 52 -2.10 -0.29 3.62
C LEU A 52 -2.88 -0.91 2.45
N SER A 53 -2.23 -1.63 1.55
CA SER A 53 -2.88 -2.30 0.41
C SER A 53 -4.02 -3.21 0.86
N THR A 54 -3.84 -3.96 1.95
CA THR A 54 -4.88 -4.85 2.50
C THR A 54 -6.11 -4.05 2.96
N LYS A 55 -5.91 -2.95 3.69
CA LYS A 55 -7.01 -2.07 4.13
C LYS A 55 -7.77 -1.50 2.92
N LEU A 56 -7.05 -0.96 1.95
CA LEU A 56 -7.63 -0.39 0.74
C LEU A 56 -8.40 -1.43 -0.09
N PHE A 57 -7.91 -2.68 -0.11
CA PHE A 57 -8.55 -3.78 -0.83
C PHE A 57 -9.84 -4.24 -0.13
N VAL A 58 -9.77 -4.49 1.18
CA VAL A 58 -10.93 -4.96 1.96
C VAL A 58 -12.08 -3.96 1.93
N ASP A 59 -11.78 -2.66 1.95
CA ASP A 59 -12.80 -1.61 1.87
C ASP A 59 -13.60 -1.63 0.55
N VAL A 60 -13.03 -2.17 -0.51
CA VAL A 60 -13.64 -2.17 -1.86
C VAL A 60 -14.23 -3.51 -2.23
N ILE A 61 -13.49 -4.58 -1.95
CA ILE A 61 -13.90 -5.94 -2.33
C ILE A 61 -14.79 -6.56 -1.27
N GLY A 62 -14.56 -6.22 0.00
CA GLY A 62 -15.27 -6.82 1.13
C GLY A 62 -14.81 -8.26 1.39
N GLU A 63 -15.70 -9.02 2.01
CA GLU A 63 -15.46 -10.44 2.31
C GLU A 63 -15.76 -11.30 1.09
N ILE A 64 -14.93 -12.31 0.86
CA ILE A 64 -15.13 -13.31 -0.19
C ILE A 64 -15.94 -14.47 0.41
N GLU A 65 -17.10 -14.74 -0.17
CA GLU A 65 -17.99 -15.80 0.33
C GLU A 65 -17.30 -17.16 0.34
N GLY A 66 -17.34 -17.82 1.50
CA GLY A 66 -16.72 -19.12 1.72
C GLY A 66 -15.21 -19.09 1.99
N GLU A 67 -14.56 -17.94 1.91
CA GLU A 67 -13.16 -17.82 2.28
C GLU A 67 -12.98 -17.97 3.79
N LYS A 68 -12.12 -18.92 4.20
CA LYS A 68 -11.74 -19.11 5.60
C LYS A 68 -10.59 -18.22 6.01
N MET A 69 -9.65 -17.98 5.11
CA MET A 69 -8.55 -17.03 5.33
C MET A 69 -7.95 -16.55 4.01
N GLY A 70 -7.57 -15.29 3.99
CA GLY A 70 -6.77 -14.66 2.95
C GLY A 70 -5.34 -14.44 3.41
N ILE A 71 -4.37 -14.80 2.57
CA ILE A 71 -2.94 -14.72 2.89
C ILE A 71 -2.25 -13.85 1.86
N ASN A 72 -1.46 -12.87 2.31
CA ASN A 72 -0.53 -12.15 1.44
C ASN A 72 0.54 -13.12 0.96
N TYR A 73 0.49 -13.51 -0.31
CA TYR A 73 1.38 -14.50 -0.87
C TYR A 73 2.67 -13.90 -1.42
N GLY A 74 2.57 -12.73 -2.06
CA GLY A 74 3.73 -12.04 -2.58
C GLY A 74 3.38 -10.93 -3.57
N PHE A 75 4.45 -10.38 -4.15
CA PHE A 75 4.37 -9.34 -5.16
C PHE A 75 5.32 -9.64 -6.32
N ASN A 76 4.87 -9.34 -7.54
CA ASN A 76 5.74 -9.30 -8.71
C ASN A 76 5.87 -7.84 -9.16
N LYS A 77 7.04 -7.50 -9.73
CA LYS A 77 7.28 -6.19 -10.35
C LYS A 77 6.95 -5.00 -9.43
N LEU A 78 7.22 -5.15 -8.14
CA LEU A 78 6.97 -4.10 -7.16
C LEU A 78 7.95 -2.94 -7.35
N ARG A 79 7.41 -1.73 -7.46
CA ARG A 79 8.19 -0.48 -7.54
C ARG A 79 7.56 0.59 -6.65
N PHE A 80 8.40 1.25 -5.86
CA PHE A 80 8.09 2.49 -5.17
C PHE A 80 8.44 3.64 -6.13
N VAL A 81 7.43 4.16 -6.82
CA VAL A 81 7.63 5.06 -7.97
C VAL A 81 7.78 6.51 -7.54
N ASN A 82 6.96 6.94 -6.57
CA ASN A 82 6.93 8.33 -6.12
C ASN A 82 6.68 8.39 -4.60
N PRO A 83 7.40 9.26 -3.85
CA PRO A 83 7.20 9.38 -2.42
C PRO A 83 5.81 9.94 -2.09
N VAL A 84 5.22 9.41 -1.02
CA VAL A 84 4.00 9.94 -0.40
C VAL A 84 4.44 10.89 0.71
N LYS A 85 4.10 12.16 0.58
CA LYS A 85 4.42 13.18 1.58
C LYS A 85 3.46 13.10 2.76
N SER A 86 3.92 13.56 3.93
CA SER A 86 3.03 13.74 5.07
C SER A 86 1.81 14.59 4.67
N ASN A 87 0.62 14.14 5.05
CA ASN A 87 -0.70 14.69 4.72
C ASN A 87 -1.18 14.47 3.27
N ASP A 88 -0.44 13.76 2.44
CA ASP A 88 -0.98 13.32 1.16
C ASP A 88 -2.15 12.34 1.36
N MET A 89 -3.03 12.33 0.37
CA MET A 89 -4.14 11.37 0.27
C MET A 89 -3.76 10.29 -0.73
N ILE A 90 -3.98 9.02 -0.37
CA ILE A 90 -3.76 7.88 -1.28
C ILE A 90 -5.02 7.06 -1.48
N ARG A 91 -5.10 6.34 -2.58
CA ARG A 91 -6.09 5.28 -2.82
C ARG A 91 -5.49 4.11 -3.58
N GLY A 92 -6.09 2.94 -3.42
CA GLY A 92 -5.76 1.74 -4.18
C GLY A 92 -6.67 1.61 -5.42
N VAL A 93 -6.06 1.28 -6.55
CA VAL A 93 -6.75 0.87 -7.77
C VAL A 93 -6.37 -0.58 -8.04
N PHE A 94 -7.39 -1.46 -8.07
CA PHE A 94 -7.22 -2.91 -8.19
C PHE A 94 -7.87 -3.41 -9.46
N LYS A 95 -7.11 -4.17 -10.25
CA LYS A 95 -7.60 -4.86 -11.44
C LYS A 95 -7.26 -6.33 -11.32
N LEU A 96 -8.29 -7.19 -11.27
CA LEU A 96 -8.07 -8.63 -11.30
C LEU A 96 -7.40 -9.01 -12.62
N LYS A 97 -6.25 -9.65 -12.54
CA LYS A 97 -5.43 -10.05 -13.67
C LYS A 97 -5.53 -11.55 -13.94
N GLU A 98 -5.43 -12.35 -12.89
CA GLU A 98 -5.41 -13.80 -13.00
C GLU A 98 -6.03 -14.45 -11.77
N VAL A 99 -6.69 -15.59 -12.00
CA VAL A 99 -7.22 -16.47 -10.96
C VAL A 99 -6.72 -17.88 -11.25
N THR A 100 -5.93 -18.43 -10.34
CA THR A 100 -5.34 -19.76 -10.49
C THR A 100 -5.78 -20.66 -9.35
N ARG A 101 -6.51 -21.73 -9.67
CA ARG A 101 -6.81 -22.78 -8.69
C ARG A 101 -5.57 -23.65 -8.48
N ARG A 102 -5.05 -23.68 -7.27
CA ARG A 102 -3.86 -24.48 -6.92
C ARG A 102 -4.23 -25.91 -6.48
N ASN A 103 -5.34 -26.03 -5.77
CA ASN A 103 -5.94 -27.29 -5.34
C ASN A 103 -7.43 -27.03 -5.03
N PRO A 104 -8.23 -28.06 -4.61
CA PRO A 104 -9.66 -27.87 -4.37
C PRO A 104 -10.02 -26.76 -3.36
N ASN A 105 -9.13 -26.44 -2.42
CA ASN A 105 -9.37 -25.50 -1.35
C ASN A 105 -8.56 -24.20 -1.46
N GLU A 106 -7.71 -24.04 -2.48
CA GLU A 106 -6.82 -22.89 -2.61
C GLU A 106 -6.95 -22.21 -3.97
N ILE A 107 -7.17 -20.90 -3.93
CA ILE A 107 -7.20 -20.06 -5.13
C ILE A 107 -6.19 -18.91 -4.95
N LEU A 108 -5.30 -18.78 -5.92
CA LEU A 108 -4.37 -17.65 -6.00
C LEU A 108 -4.97 -16.58 -6.91
N PHE A 109 -5.19 -15.39 -6.36
CA PHE A 109 -5.61 -14.21 -7.10
C PHE A 109 -4.41 -13.32 -7.37
N THR A 110 -4.24 -12.88 -8.60
CA THR A 110 -3.25 -11.87 -8.98
C THR A 110 -3.97 -10.60 -9.40
N HIS A 111 -3.66 -9.49 -8.72
CA HIS A 111 -4.19 -8.18 -9.04
C HIS A 111 -3.08 -7.26 -9.53
N ASP A 112 -3.34 -6.51 -10.59
CA ASP A 112 -2.57 -5.30 -10.86
C ASP A 112 -3.01 -4.26 -9.82
N LEU A 113 -2.07 -3.82 -8.99
CA LEU A 113 -2.26 -2.81 -7.96
C LEU A 113 -1.50 -1.54 -8.31
N THR A 114 -2.24 -0.43 -8.30
CA THR A 114 -1.67 0.92 -8.35
C THR A 114 -2.12 1.68 -7.12
N ILE A 115 -1.18 2.23 -6.35
CA ILE A 115 -1.51 3.16 -5.27
C ILE A 115 -1.27 4.57 -5.80
N GLU A 116 -2.35 5.33 -5.92
CA GLU A 116 -2.36 6.70 -6.42
C GLU A 116 -2.20 7.71 -5.28
N ILE A 117 -1.61 8.85 -5.60
CA ILE A 117 -1.55 10.04 -4.73
C ILE A 117 -2.48 11.10 -5.33
N LYS A 118 -3.37 11.65 -4.51
CA LYS A 118 -4.35 12.65 -4.96
C LYS A 118 -3.67 13.88 -5.56
N ASN A 119 -4.16 14.31 -6.72
CA ASN A 119 -3.63 15.44 -7.50
C ASN A 119 -2.18 15.26 -7.99
N VAL A 120 -1.65 14.04 -7.97
CA VAL A 120 -0.33 13.70 -8.49
C VAL A 120 -0.48 12.67 -9.60
N LYS A 121 0.07 12.96 -10.78
CA LYS A 121 -0.06 12.07 -11.94
C LYS A 121 0.68 10.75 -11.77
N LYS A 122 1.85 10.79 -11.12
CA LYS A 122 2.71 9.63 -10.92
C LYS A 122 2.28 8.86 -9.68
N PRO A 123 1.98 7.56 -9.76
CA PRO A 123 1.54 6.79 -8.60
C PRO A 123 2.66 6.61 -7.57
N ALA A 124 2.29 6.28 -6.33
CA ALA A 124 3.25 5.93 -5.29
C ALA A 124 3.83 4.54 -5.50
N ILE A 125 2.97 3.56 -5.79
CA ILE A 125 3.35 2.15 -5.95
C ILE A 125 2.65 1.57 -7.17
N VAL A 126 3.37 0.69 -7.86
CA VAL A 126 2.81 -0.22 -8.86
C VAL A 126 3.35 -1.63 -8.61
N CYS A 127 2.50 -2.63 -8.70
CA CYS A 127 2.90 -4.03 -8.58
C CYS A 127 1.82 -4.98 -9.09
N GLU A 128 2.20 -6.25 -9.24
CA GLU A 128 1.26 -7.37 -9.25
C GLU A 128 1.20 -7.93 -7.83
N TRP A 129 0.05 -7.91 -7.21
CA TRP A 129 -0.17 -8.39 -5.85
C TRP A 129 -0.86 -9.76 -5.87
N LEU A 130 -0.24 -10.73 -5.22
CA LEU A 130 -0.70 -12.10 -5.15
C LEU A 130 -1.31 -12.38 -3.77
N ASN A 131 -2.58 -12.78 -3.79
CA ASN A 131 -3.34 -13.15 -2.59
C ASN A 131 -3.76 -14.60 -2.70
N LEU A 132 -3.47 -15.40 -1.68
CA LEU A 132 -3.91 -16.78 -1.58
C LEU A 132 -5.13 -16.87 -0.68
N SER A 133 -6.25 -17.32 -1.25
CA SER A 133 -7.50 -17.57 -0.51
C SER A 133 -7.67 -19.05 -0.23
N ILE A 134 -7.97 -19.39 1.02
CA ILE A 134 -8.24 -20.73 1.51
C ILE A 134 -9.75 -20.86 1.76
N PHE A 135 -10.37 -21.89 1.19
CA PHE A 135 -11.80 -22.17 1.28
C PHE A 135 -12.13 -23.43 2.09
#